data_5f1b7021eddcd8aefb5c9ca5d70b2874
#
_entry.id   5f1b7021eddcd8aefb5c9ca5d70b2874
#
_cell.length_a   1.000
_cell.length_b   1.000
_cell.length_c   1.000
_cell.angle_alpha   90.00
_cell.angle_beta   90.00
_cell.angle_gamma   90.00
#
_symmetry.space_group_name_H-M   'P 1'
#
loop_
_entity.id
_entity.type
_entity.pdbx_description
1 polymer ?
#
loop_
_entity_poly.entity_id
_entity_poly.type
_entity_poly.pdbx_seq_one_letter_code
_entity_poly.pdbx_strand_id
1 'polypeptide(L)'
;MIKEILKIKNAFNLSRSNSSIKNKQPKDFESFRKFLDLARYEMDKNGLLDWKLDLDHAKVRAGACFFREKKISFSRNFIKNSNESEIYDTILHEIAHALVGPNHGHDIVWKKMAKKLGCSAKRCHTLEFSDYKWIRYCENSCWEQKTHRRKLNLICRKCGASVCYKRNI
;
A
#
# COMPACT_ATOMS: atom_id res chain seq x y z
N MET A 1 22.61 1.22 -13.05
CA MET A 1 21.49 1.19 -12.09
C MET A 1 21.47 2.39 -11.13
N ILE A 2 22.53 2.69 -10.36
CA ILE A 2 22.57 3.84 -9.42
C ILE A 2 22.47 5.20 -10.14
N LYS A 3 23.02 5.35 -11.35
CA LYS A 3 22.98 6.60 -12.13
C LYS A 3 21.59 6.95 -12.70
N GLU A 4 20.73 5.97 -12.94
CA GLU A 4 19.35 6.22 -13.40
C GLU A 4 18.42 6.61 -12.25
N ILE A 5 18.61 6.05 -11.09
CA ILE A 5 17.91 6.48 -9.85
C ILE A 5 18.26 7.93 -9.52
N LEU A 6 19.51 8.35 -9.75
CA LEU A 6 19.95 9.76 -9.60
C LEU A 6 19.34 10.68 -10.67
N LYS A 7 19.11 10.22 -11.89
CA LYS A 7 18.42 11.02 -12.95
C LYS A 7 16.95 11.26 -12.61
N ILE A 8 16.28 10.27 -12.05
CA ILE A 8 14.90 10.42 -11.56
C ILE A 8 14.88 11.36 -10.33
N LYS A 9 15.86 11.28 -9.43
CA LYS A 9 16.01 12.24 -8.31
C LYS A 9 16.27 13.67 -8.80
N ASN A 10 17.01 13.88 -9.86
CA ASN A 10 17.26 15.21 -10.44
C ASN A 10 16.06 15.76 -11.21
N ALA A 11 15.25 14.93 -11.86
CA ALA A 11 13.98 15.37 -12.44
C ALA A 11 12.97 15.83 -11.38
N PHE A 12 13.08 15.32 -10.15
CA PHE A 12 12.30 15.76 -8.99
C PHE A 12 12.67 17.15 -8.47
N ASN A 13 13.91 17.61 -8.74
CA ASN A 13 14.42 18.89 -8.21
C ASN A 13 14.47 20.05 -9.22
N LEU A 14 14.17 19.84 -10.50
CA LEU A 14 14.37 20.84 -11.58
C LEU A 14 13.12 21.66 -11.95
N SER A 15 12.05 21.67 -11.15
CA SER A 15 10.90 22.56 -11.38
C SER A 15 10.75 23.64 -10.30
N ARG A 16 11.85 24.33 -9.99
CA ARG A 16 11.82 25.60 -9.23
C ARG A 16 12.42 26.71 -10.10
N SER A 17 11.63 27.25 -11.02
CA SER A 17 11.65 28.69 -11.37
C SER A 17 10.57 28.99 -12.42
N ASN A 18 9.80 29.97 -12.06
CA ASN A 18 9.00 30.93 -12.83
C ASN A 18 7.49 30.78 -12.83
N SER A 19 6.97 31.75 -12.14
CA SER A 19 5.87 32.71 -12.38
C SER A 19 4.44 32.24 -12.15
N SER A 20 3.91 32.77 -11.05
CA SER A 20 2.61 33.44 -10.91
C SER A 20 1.43 32.94 -11.77
N ILE A 21 0.86 31.82 -11.41
CA ILE A 21 -0.58 31.63 -11.31
C ILE A 21 -0.77 30.61 -10.17
N LYS A 22 -1.26 31.08 -9.03
CA LYS A 22 -1.56 30.25 -7.85
C LYS A 22 -2.85 29.46 -8.09
N ASN A 23 -2.83 28.46 -8.94
CA ASN A 23 -3.76 27.36 -8.85
C ASN A 23 -3.23 26.42 -7.76
N LYS A 24 -3.76 26.58 -6.55
CA LYS A 24 -3.54 25.70 -5.41
C LYS A 24 -4.19 24.35 -5.71
N GLN A 25 -3.53 23.53 -6.53
CA GLN A 25 -3.90 22.11 -6.62
C GLN A 25 -3.65 21.48 -5.24
N PRO A 26 -4.56 20.66 -4.72
CA PRO A 26 -4.35 19.99 -3.44
C PRO A 26 -3.03 19.25 -3.47
N LYS A 27 -2.21 19.34 -2.41
CA LYS A 27 -0.94 18.60 -2.27
C LYS A 27 -1.08 17.10 -2.56
N ASP A 28 -2.25 16.55 -2.30
CA ASP A 28 -2.62 15.17 -2.58
C ASP A 28 -2.62 14.81 -4.07
N PHE A 29 -3.09 15.69 -4.94
CA PHE A 29 -3.19 15.41 -6.39
C PHE A 29 -1.82 15.22 -7.04
N GLU A 30 -0.88 16.11 -6.73
CA GLU A 30 0.49 16.01 -7.22
C GLU A 30 1.21 14.76 -6.71
N SER A 31 0.99 14.41 -5.44
CA SER A 31 1.55 13.19 -4.84
C SER A 31 1.02 11.92 -5.52
N PHE A 32 -0.29 11.82 -5.76
CA PHE A 32 -0.87 10.67 -6.44
C PHE A 32 -0.45 10.58 -7.91
N ARG A 33 -0.30 11.70 -8.61
CA ARG A 33 0.18 11.72 -10.00
C ARG A 33 1.60 11.16 -10.08
N LYS A 34 2.52 11.66 -9.26
CA LYS A 34 3.90 11.16 -9.20
C LYS A 34 3.96 9.67 -8.87
N PHE A 35 3.11 9.23 -7.93
CA PHE A 35 2.98 7.81 -7.62
C PHE A 35 2.53 6.99 -8.83
N LEU A 36 1.48 7.43 -9.53
CA LEU A 36 0.94 6.72 -10.69
C LEU A 36 1.97 6.64 -11.83
N ASP A 37 2.69 7.73 -12.09
CA ASP A 37 3.75 7.77 -13.11
C ASP A 37 4.87 6.78 -12.78
N LEU A 38 5.31 6.73 -11.51
CA LEU A 38 6.33 5.80 -11.04
C LEU A 38 5.86 4.34 -11.12
N ALA A 39 4.65 4.07 -10.64
CA ALA A 39 4.09 2.71 -10.65
C ALA A 39 3.89 2.21 -12.08
N ARG A 40 3.38 3.06 -12.98
CA ARG A 40 3.22 2.73 -14.40
C ARG A 40 4.58 2.43 -15.06
N TYR A 41 5.56 3.30 -14.83
CA TYR A 41 6.91 3.10 -15.36
C TYR A 41 7.51 1.74 -14.93
N GLU A 42 7.42 1.39 -13.64
CA GLU A 42 7.95 0.11 -13.15
C GLU A 42 7.14 -1.09 -13.67
N MET A 43 5.82 -0.96 -13.84
CA MET A 43 5.00 -1.99 -14.47
C MET A 43 5.40 -2.21 -15.94
N ASP A 44 5.55 -1.16 -16.72
CA ASP A 44 5.92 -1.23 -18.13
C ASP A 44 7.32 -1.82 -18.35
N LYS A 45 8.28 -1.38 -17.56
CA LYS A 45 9.65 -1.90 -17.52
C LYS A 45 9.72 -3.40 -17.24
N ASN A 46 8.76 -3.92 -16.49
CA ASN A 46 8.66 -5.34 -16.16
C ASN A 46 7.67 -6.11 -17.05
N GLY A 47 7.24 -5.54 -18.18
CA GLY A 47 6.41 -6.22 -19.17
C GLY A 47 4.93 -6.31 -18.85
N LEU A 48 4.44 -5.54 -17.88
CA LEU A 48 3.02 -5.50 -17.48
C LEU A 48 2.24 -4.42 -18.26
N LEU A 49 2.46 -4.31 -19.57
CA LEU A 49 1.91 -3.26 -20.45
C LEU A 49 0.37 -3.30 -20.53
N ASP A 50 -0.21 -4.49 -20.49
CA ASP A 50 -1.65 -4.74 -20.56
C ASP A 50 -2.34 -4.76 -19.19
N TRP A 51 -1.58 -4.52 -18.10
CA TRP A 51 -2.12 -4.46 -16.76
C TRP A 51 -2.64 -3.06 -16.41
N LYS A 52 -3.81 -3.00 -15.80
CA LYS A 52 -4.42 -1.77 -15.30
C LYS A 52 -3.78 -1.36 -13.99
N LEU A 53 -3.60 -0.06 -13.80
CA LEU A 53 -3.18 0.56 -12.56
C LEU A 53 -4.35 1.33 -11.96
N ASP A 54 -4.66 1.13 -10.67
CA ASP A 54 -5.80 1.73 -10.00
C ASP A 54 -5.45 2.18 -8.58
N LEU A 55 -6.25 3.09 -8.03
CA LEU A 55 -6.16 3.55 -6.64
C LEU A 55 -7.46 3.28 -5.91
N ASP A 56 -7.36 2.70 -4.72
CA ASP A 56 -8.51 2.41 -3.86
C ASP A 56 -8.42 3.08 -2.47
N HIS A 57 -9.42 2.84 -1.64
CA HIS A 57 -9.51 3.38 -0.27
C HIS A 57 -9.29 2.31 0.81
N ALA A 58 -8.50 1.27 0.52
CA ALA A 58 -8.19 0.25 1.50
C ALA A 58 -7.51 0.84 2.75
N LYS A 59 -7.88 0.32 3.93
CA LYS A 59 -7.38 0.79 5.22
C LYS A 59 -6.36 -0.14 5.86
N VAL A 60 -6.21 -1.35 5.33
CA VAL A 60 -5.43 -2.43 5.96
C VAL A 60 -4.37 -3.01 5.03
N ARG A 61 -4.51 -2.81 3.72
CA ARG A 61 -3.53 -3.26 2.73
C ARG A 61 -2.97 -2.08 1.95
N ALA A 62 -1.68 -2.11 1.64
CA ALA A 62 -1.01 -1.08 0.85
C ALA A 62 -1.31 -1.22 -0.65
N GLY A 63 -1.24 -2.44 -1.18
CA GLY A 63 -1.55 -2.79 -2.56
C GLY A 63 -2.33 -4.10 -2.68
N ALA A 64 -2.73 -4.46 -3.89
CA ALA A 64 -3.30 -5.75 -4.25
C ALA A 64 -3.18 -6.02 -5.75
N CYS A 65 -2.89 -7.27 -6.09
CA CYS A 65 -2.85 -7.79 -7.45
C CYS A 65 -4.12 -8.58 -7.75
N PHE A 66 -4.86 -8.19 -8.82
CA PHE A 66 -6.10 -8.81 -9.29
C PHE A 66 -5.85 -9.48 -10.63
N PHE A 67 -5.55 -10.76 -10.63
CA PHE A 67 -5.10 -11.51 -11.82
C PHE A 67 -6.15 -11.61 -12.92
N ARG A 68 -7.43 -11.87 -12.56
CA ARG A 68 -8.51 -11.98 -13.54
C ARG A 68 -8.72 -10.69 -14.33
N GLU A 69 -8.53 -9.55 -13.67
CA GLU A 69 -8.73 -8.23 -14.24
C GLU A 69 -7.45 -7.65 -14.83
N LYS A 70 -6.31 -8.35 -14.69
CA LYS A 70 -4.97 -7.83 -14.98
C LYS A 70 -4.81 -6.44 -14.41
N LYS A 71 -4.98 -6.31 -13.09
CA LYS A 71 -5.01 -5.02 -12.39
C LYS A 71 -4.17 -5.06 -11.11
N ILE A 72 -3.38 -4.02 -10.91
CA ILE A 72 -2.75 -3.71 -9.63
C ILE A 72 -3.43 -2.46 -9.06
N SER A 73 -3.86 -2.54 -7.80
CA SER A 73 -4.48 -1.42 -7.09
C SER A 73 -3.68 -1.06 -5.85
N PHE A 74 -3.57 0.25 -5.55
CA PHE A 74 -2.87 0.76 -4.37
C PHE A 74 -3.79 1.61 -3.50
N SER A 75 -3.57 1.55 -2.19
CA SER A 75 -4.33 2.33 -1.23
C SER A 75 -3.92 3.80 -1.24
N ARG A 76 -4.90 4.71 -1.44
CA ARG A 76 -4.70 6.16 -1.26
C ARG A 76 -4.25 6.51 0.15
N ASN A 77 -4.77 5.80 1.16
CA ASN A 77 -4.38 6.01 2.56
C ASN A 77 -2.92 5.63 2.79
N PHE A 78 -2.45 4.53 2.19
CA PHE A 78 -1.06 4.12 2.26
C PHE A 78 -0.13 5.16 1.61
N ILE A 79 -0.42 5.59 0.38
CA ILE A 79 0.40 6.55 -0.36
C ILE A 79 0.55 7.88 0.41
N LYS A 80 -0.53 8.35 1.07
CA LYS A 80 -0.50 9.58 1.86
C LYS A 80 0.38 9.51 3.11
N ASN A 81 0.48 8.34 3.72
CA ASN A 81 1.07 8.15 5.05
C ASN A 81 2.38 7.36 5.03
N SER A 82 2.92 7.04 3.85
CA SER A 82 4.15 6.28 3.68
C SER A 82 5.26 7.12 3.07
N ASN A 83 6.51 6.76 3.35
CA ASN A 83 7.66 7.38 2.73
C ASN A 83 7.95 6.77 1.34
N GLU A 84 8.83 7.41 0.57
CA GLU A 84 9.15 7.01 -0.80
C GLU A 84 9.70 5.58 -0.90
N SER A 85 10.52 5.15 0.08
CA SER A 85 11.10 3.80 0.10
C SER A 85 10.04 2.73 0.29
N GLU A 86 9.06 2.96 1.19
CA GLU A 86 7.94 2.07 1.44
C GLU A 86 7.00 1.98 0.23
N ILE A 87 6.76 3.12 -0.41
CA ILE A 87 5.97 3.22 -1.65
C ILE A 87 6.63 2.41 -2.75
N TYR A 88 7.93 2.61 -2.98
CA TYR A 88 8.67 1.90 -4.02
C TYR A 88 8.72 0.38 -3.77
N ASP A 89 8.99 -0.03 -2.53
CA ASP A 89 8.98 -1.45 -2.15
C ASP A 89 7.62 -2.10 -2.39
N THR A 90 6.53 -1.38 -2.08
CA THR A 90 5.16 -1.86 -2.32
C THR A 90 4.83 -1.99 -3.81
N ILE A 91 5.28 -1.06 -4.65
CA ILE A 91 5.11 -1.16 -6.11
C ILE A 91 5.78 -2.45 -6.62
N LEU A 92 7.03 -2.69 -6.25
CA LEU A 92 7.76 -3.89 -6.66
C LEU A 92 7.16 -5.18 -6.09
N HIS A 93 6.58 -5.13 -4.89
CA HIS A 93 5.87 -6.23 -4.26
C HIS A 93 4.67 -6.70 -5.10
N GLU A 94 3.81 -5.76 -5.53
CA GLU A 94 2.64 -6.08 -6.34
C GLU A 94 3.04 -6.50 -7.77
N ILE A 95 4.08 -5.91 -8.35
CA ILE A 95 4.66 -6.36 -9.62
C ILE A 95 5.18 -7.80 -9.51
N ALA A 96 5.86 -8.15 -8.41
CA ALA A 96 6.32 -9.51 -8.19
C ALA A 96 5.16 -10.52 -8.18
N HIS A 97 4.03 -10.18 -7.53
CA HIS A 97 2.81 -11.01 -7.61
C HIS A 97 2.31 -11.15 -9.03
N ALA A 98 2.19 -10.05 -9.78
CA ALA A 98 1.71 -10.08 -11.16
C ALA A 98 2.58 -10.99 -12.07
N LEU A 99 3.89 -10.98 -11.87
CA LEU A 99 4.84 -11.76 -12.67
C LEU A 99 4.84 -13.24 -12.36
N VAL A 100 4.66 -13.63 -11.10
CA VAL A 100 4.67 -15.05 -10.71
C VAL A 100 3.31 -15.72 -10.86
N GLY A 101 2.24 -14.94 -10.95
CA GLY A 101 0.88 -15.46 -11.17
C GLY A 101 0.13 -15.85 -9.88
N PRO A 102 -1.15 -16.26 -10.04
CA PRO A 102 -2.09 -16.44 -8.94
C PRO A 102 -1.80 -17.65 -8.04
N ASN A 103 -1.00 -18.60 -8.50
CA ASN A 103 -0.69 -19.82 -7.76
C ASN A 103 0.42 -19.62 -6.72
N HIS A 104 1.05 -18.43 -6.71
CA HIS A 104 2.13 -18.09 -5.80
C HIS A 104 1.73 -16.94 -4.88
N GLY A 105 1.64 -17.23 -3.58
CA GLY A 105 1.48 -16.19 -2.57
C GLY A 105 2.84 -15.57 -2.23
N HIS A 106 3.21 -15.53 -0.94
CA HIS A 106 4.55 -15.09 -0.51
C HIS A 106 5.50 -16.30 -0.30
N ASP A 107 5.42 -17.27 -1.19
CA ASP A 107 6.25 -18.50 -1.19
C ASP A 107 7.68 -18.23 -1.70
N ILE A 108 8.44 -19.31 -1.92
CA ILE A 108 9.83 -19.21 -2.38
C ILE A 108 9.94 -18.63 -3.80
N VAL A 109 8.95 -18.91 -4.67
CA VAL A 109 8.94 -18.42 -6.06
C VAL A 109 8.74 -16.90 -6.05
N TRP A 110 7.71 -16.45 -5.33
CA TRP A 110 7.46 -15.02 -5.16
C TRP A 110 8.67 -14.30 -4.51
N LYS A 111 9.24 -14.83 -3.43
CA LYS A 111 10.40 -14.23 -2.76
C LYS A 111 11.61 -14.08 -3.69
N LYS A 112 11.88 -15.06 -4.54
CA LYS A 112 12.95 -14.96 -5.54
C LYS A 112 12.68 -13.85 -6.54
N MET A 113 11.44 -13.73 -7.03
CA MET A 113 11.04 -12.68 -7.96
C MET A 113 11.12 -11.30 -7.30
N ALA A 114 10.55 -11.14 -6.11
CA ALA A 114 10.58 -9.89 -5.36
C ALA A 114 12.02 -9.39 -5.15
N LYS A 115 12.93 -10.27 -4.71
CA LYS A 115 14.37 -9.95 -4.56
C LYS A 115 15.02 -9.58 -5.89
N LYS A 116 14.70 -10.27 -6.98
CA LYS A 116 15.22 -9.94 -8.32
C LYS A 116 14.82 -8.54 -8.76
N LEU A 117 13.63 -8.09 -8.39
CA LEU A 117 13.15 -6.73 -8.65
C LEU A 117 13.76 -5.67 -7.73
N GLY A 118 14.40 -6.06 -6.63
CA GLY A 118 14.92 -5.15 -5.61
C GLY A 118 13.95 -4.84 -4.47
N CYS A 119 12.84 -5.59 -4.37
CA CYS A 119 11.90 -5.53 -3.25
C CYS A 119 12.48 -6.20 -2.00
N SER A 120 12.14 -5.69 -0.82
CA SER A 120 12.56 -6.26 0.48
C SER A 120 12.09 -7.71 0.69
N ALA A 121 11.10 -8.16 -0.07
CA ALA A 121 10.44 -9.46 0.03
C ALA A 121 9.83 -9.76 1.41
N LYS A 122 9.49 -8.73 2.18
CA LYS A 122 8.71 -8.85 3.42
C LYS A 122 7.25 -9.10 3.07
N ARG A 123 6.61 -10.01 3.82
CA ARG A 123 5.22 -10.42 3.55
C ARG A 123 4.19 -9.33 3.82
N CYS A 124 4.39 -8.55 4.85
CA CYS A 124 3.42 -7.55 5.33
C CYS A 124 4.12 -6.27 5.75
N HIS A 125 3.46 -5.14 5.53
CA HIS A 125 3.82 -3.90 6.19
C HIS A 125 3.31 -3.92 7.63
N THR A 126 4.13 -3.45 8.55
CA THR A 126 3.74 -3.18 9.95
C THR A 126 3.11 -1.80 10.10
N LEU A 127 2.99 -1.07 8.99
CA LEU A 127 2.53 0.31 8.98
C LEU A 127 1.04 0.43 9.25
N GLU A 128 0.70 1.22 10.25
CA GLU A 128 -0.65 1.71 10.49
C GLU A 128 -0.82 3.03 9.70
N PHE A 129 -1.40 2.98 8.51
CA PHE A 129 -1.56 4.13 7.62
C PHE A 129 -3.02 4.65 7.54
N SER A 130 -3.89 4.19 8.43
CA SER A 130 -5.22 4.76 8.58
C SER A 130 -5.74 4.61 10.00
N ASP A 131 -6.48 5.62 10.46
CA ASP A 131 -7.08 5.61 11.79
C ASP A 131 -8.11 4.50 11.94
N TYR A 132 -8.03 3.78 13.05
CA TYR A 132 -9.01 2.78 13.41
C TYR A 132 -10.28 3.43 13.91
N LYS A 133 -11.42 3.02 13.37
CA LYS A 133 -12.73 3.56 13.74
C LYS A 133 -13.24 3.05 15.09
N TRP A 134 -12.80 1.87 15.47
CA TRP A 134 -13.31 1.15 16.63
C TRP A 134 -12.21 0.59 17.51
N ILE A 135 -12.48 0.54 18.80
CA ILE A 135 -11.75 -0.28 19.77
C ILE A 135 -12.68 -1.41 20.16
N ARG A 136 -12.23 -2.65 19.98
CA ARG A 136 -12.91 -3.83 20.50
C ARG A 136 -12.24 -4.29 21.78
N TYR A 137 -13.02 -4.71 22.74
CA TYR A 137 -12.50 -5.11 24.04
C TYR A 137 -13.33 -6.24 24.64
N CYS A 138 -12.73 -7.01 25.54
CA CYS A 138 -13.43 -7.99 26.35
C CYS A 138 -14.20 -7.28 27.45
N GLU A 139 -15.46 -7.64 27.69
CA GLU A 139 -16.29 -7.12 28.78
C GLU A 139 -15.60 -7.26 30.15
N ASN A 140 -14.90 -8.38 30.40
CA ASN A 140 -14.09 -8.61 31.60
C ASN A 140 -12.66 -8.06 31.47
N SER A 141 -12.41 -7.10 30.60
CA SER A 141 -11.12 -6.40 30.43
C SER A 141 -9.88 -7.29 30.19
N CYS A 142 -10.04 -8.52 29.66
CA CYS A 142 -8.92 -9.42 29.37
C CYS A 142 -7.96 -8.87 28.30
N TRP A 143 -8.45 -8.02 27.39
CA TRP A 143 -7.69 -7.40 26.29
C TRP A 143 -8.51 -6.28 25.63
N GLU A 144 -7.80 -5.39 24.93
CA GLU A 144 -8.35 -4.35 24.08
C GLU A 144 -7.56 -4.32 22.76
N GLN A 145 -8.22 -4.06 21.62
CA GLN A 145 -7.59 -3.98 20.30
C GLN A 145 -8.31 -3.00 19.37
N LYS A 146 -7.56 -2.16 18.67
CA LYS A 146 -8.07 -1.29 17.61
C LYS A 146 -8.53 -2.09 16.38
N THR A 147 -9.61 -1.65 15.72
CA THR A 147 -10.15 -2.32 14.53
C THR A 147 -10.93 -1.37 13.62
N HIS A 148 -10.94 -1.64 12.32
CA HIS A 148 -11.72 -0.86 11.35
C HIS A 148 -13.18 -1.29 11.25
N ARG A 149 -13.49 -2.55 11.61
CA ARG A 149 -14.83 -3.16 11.45
C ARG A 149 -15.29 -3.79 12.74
N ARG A 150 -16.61 -3.74 12.97
CA ARG A 150 -17.25 -4.53 14.00
C ARG A 150 -17.63 -5.90 13.44
N LYS A 151 -17.50 -6.93 14.26
CA LYS A 151 -18.04 -8.28 14.03
C LYS A 151 -19.01 -8.59 15.14
N LEU A 152 -20.18 -9.12 14.80
CA LEU A 152 -21.20 -9.50 15.77
C LEU A 152 -20.85 -10.84 16.43
N ASN A 153 -21.42 -11.07 17.61
CA ASN A 153 -21.40 -12.36 18.30
C ASN A 153 -19.98 -12.92 18.57
N LEU A 154 -19.04 -12.05 18.87
CA LEU A 154 -17.71 -12.49 19.29
C LEU A 154 -17.68 -12.73 20.80
N ILE A 155 -17.00 -13.81 21.18
CA ILE A 155 -16.69 -14.15 22.57
C ILE A 155 -15.19 -14.06 22.84
N CYS A 156 -14.83 -13.74 24.05
CA CYS A 156 -13.45 -13.71 24.50
C CYS A 156 -12.89 -15.12 24.66
N ARG A 157 -11.81 -15.43 23.95
CA ARG A 157 -11.16 -16.76 24.05
C ARG A 157 -10.50 -17.03 25.41
N LYS A 158 -10.27 -15.98 26.23
CA LYS A 158 -9.65 -16.15 27.56
C LYS A 158 -10.67 -16.46 28.64
N CYS A 159 -11.87 -15.85 28.59
CA CYS A 159 -12.84 -15.94 29.71
C CYS A 159 -14.28 -16.23 29.26
N GLY A 160 -14.56 -16.38 27.97
CA GLY A 160 -15.91 -16.65 27.47
C GLY A 160 -16.86 -15.46 27.45
N ALA A 161 -16.51 -14.31 28.05
CA ALA A 161 -17.35 -13.11 28.05
C ALA A 161 -17.54 -12.49 26.68
N SER A 162 -18.53 -11.60 26.54
CA SER A 162 -18.83 -10.88 25.32
C SER A 162 -17.69 -9.95 24.89
N VAL A 163 -17.52 -9.79 23.56
CA VAL A 163 -16.63 -8.78 23.00
C VAL A 163 -17.41 -7.53 22.61
N CYS A 164 -17.09 -6.42 23.24
CA CYS A 164 -17.74 -5.13 23.09
C CYS A 164 -16.93 -4.19 22.17
N TYR A 165 -17.57 -3.09 21.74
CA TYR A 165 -16.96 -2.08 20.86
C TYR A 165 -17.28 -0.68 21.36
N LYS A 166 -16.24 0.17 21.41
CA LYS A 166 -16.37 1.62 21.60
C LYS A 166 -15.75 2.37 20.41
N ARG A 167 -16.19 3.62 20.17
CA ARG A 167 -15.56 4.47 19.15
C ARG A 167 -14.12 4.79 19.57
N ASN A 168 -13.20 4.77 18.59
CA ASN A 168 -11.87 5.31 18.77
C ASN A 168 -11.97 6.81 18.46
N ILE A 169 -11.92 7.64 19.47
CA ILE A 169 -12.04 9.11 19.41
C ILE A 169 -10.65 9.69 19.30
#